data_98dd8634ebf85f08ddb8acc4cd361521
#
_entry.id   98dd8634ebf85f08ddb8acc4cd361521
#
_cell.length_a   1.000
_cell.length_b   1.000
_cell.length_c   1.000
_cell.angle_alpha   90.00
_cell.angle_beta   90.00
_cell.angle_gamma   90.00
#
_symmetry.space_group_name_H-M   'P 1'
#
loop_
_entity.id
_entity.type
_entity.pdbx_description
1 polymer ?
#
loop_
_entity_poly.entity_id
_entity_poly.type
_entity_poly.pdbx_seq_one_letter_code
_entity_poly.pdbx_strand_id
1 'polypeptide(L)'
;PDVQPDLSKQGIIEKKLYDDLKRIQFEIVSSDQSRERIPTAKWGECIDGNPELGAILAREMLADIVVLGSGKAVVEEERRGVNRVRGDVSLCIVRTDDGYVLDTPKAYAIVNSADPVEGAKQAIEDACAKLVGETKTAVALGALGGTPIDALLVTIDGISNDAQGESILGALQTCLGIEKPEIIYSGNNRVRARVAYAGPINAFIQCVDGMA
;
A
#
# COMPACT_ATOMS: atom_id res chain seq x y z
N PRO A 1 -10.70 -16.34 23.33
CA PRO A 1 -10.83 -14.99 23.91
C PRO A 1 -9.90 -14.04 23.17
N ASP A 2 -10.42 -12.83 22.84
CA ASP A 2 -9.64 -11.80 22.20
C ASP A 2 -8.56 -11.32 23.19
N VAL A 3 -7.30 -11.39 22.80
CA VAL A 3 -6.20 -10.82 23.58
C VAL A 3 -6.05 -9.37 23.12
N GLN A 4 -6.46 -8.41 23.95
CA GLN A 4 -6.24 -6.99 23.67
C GLN A 4 -4.83 -6.59 24.10
N PRO A 5 -3.97 -6.15 23.18
CA PRO A 5 -2.68 -5.57 23.55
C PRO A 5 -2.88 -4.21 24.24
N ASP A 6 -1.99 -3.89 25.16
CA ASP A 6 -1.93 -2.58 25.82
C ASP A 6 -1.60 -1.49 24.79
N LEU A 7 -2.59 -0.66 24.46
CA LEU A 7 -2.50 0.43 23.48
C LEU A 7 -1.73 1.66 23.99
N SER A 8 -1.23 1.64 25.22
CA SER A 8 -0.51 2.79 25.82
C SER A 8 0.92 2.98 25.30
N LYS A 9 1.44 2.05 24.54
CA LYS A 9 2.78 2.09 23.93
C LYS A 9 2.66 2.07 22.40
N GLN A 10 3.69 2.60 21.74
CA GLN A 10 3.82 2.53 20.28
C GLN A 10 3.41 1.12 19.79
N GLY A 11 2.37 1.04 18.97
CA GLY A 11 1.80 -0.22 18.55
C GLY A 11 2.83 -1.09 17.81
N ILE A 12 2.73 -2.40 17.94
CA ILE A 12 3.65 -3.37 17.31
C ILE A 12 3.77 -3.11 15.81
N ILE A 13 2.63 -2.90 15.14
CA ILE A 13 2.54 -2.62 13.69
C ILE A 13 3.26 -1.32 13.37
N GLU A 14 2.99 -0.26 14.13
CA GLU A 14 3.58 1.05 13.94
C GLU A 14 5.10 1.04 14.08
N LYS A 15 5.63 0.42 15.14
CA LYS A 15 7.07 0.27 15.34
C LYS A 15 7.73 -0.47 14.17
N LYS A 16 7.11 -1.57 13.73
CA LYS A 16 7.65 -2.37 12.62
C LYS A 16 7.68 -1.59 11.31
N LEU A 17 6.59 -0.89 10.98
CA LEU A 17 6.52 -0.04 9.79
C LEU A 17 7.48 1.15 9.87
N TYR A 18 7.58 1.80 11.03
CA TYR A 18 8.52 2.90 11.26
C TYR A 18 9.95 2.49 10.95
N ASP A 19 10.42 1.38 11.54
CA ASP A 19 11.78 0.90 11.35
C ASP A 19 12.07 0.56 9.88
N ASP A 20 11.13 -0.04 9.19
CA ASP A 20 11.28 -0.48 7.80
C ASP A 20 11.17 0.68 6.80
N LEU A 21 10.26 1.64 6.99
CA LEU A 21 10.11 2.81 6.13
C LEU A 21 11.25 3.81 6.31
N LYS A 22 11.74 3.99 7.54
CA LYS A 22 12.90 4.84 7.82
C LYS A 22 14.17 4.39 7.10
N ARG A 23 14.35 3.08 6.90
CA ARG A 23 15.51 2.53 6.17
C ARG A 23 15.54 2.95 4.70
N ILE A 24 14.41 3.34 4.12
CA ILE A 24 14.30 3.79 2.72
C ILE A 24 14.19 5.32 2.60
N GLN A 25 14.63 6.03 3.62
CA GLN A 25 14.78 7.50 3.66
C GLN A 25 13.47 8.30 3.57
N PHE A 26 12.32 7.71 3.90
CA PHE A 26 11.12 8.50 4.12
C PHE A 26 11.24 9.31 5.42
N GLU A 27 10.81 10.56 5.38
CA GLU A 27 10.58 11.35 6.58
C GLU A 27 9.28 10.89 7.23
N ILE A 28 9.38 10.34 8.45
CA ILE A 28 8.24 9.76 9.13
C ILE A 28 7.86 10.64 10.31
N VAL A 29 6.63 11.11 10.34
CA VAL A 29 6.07 11.76 11.52
C VAL A 29 5.86 10.70 12.59
N SER A 30 6.48 10.87 13.76
CA SER A 30 6.39 9.88 14.83
C SER A 30 4.99 9.87 15.44
N SER A 31 4.56 8.70 15.94
CA SER A 31 3.29 8.55 16.64
C SER A 31 3.18 9.43 17.89
N ASP A 32 4.27 9.68 18.58
CA ASP A 32 4.27 10.55 19.75
C ASP A 32 3.87 11.97 19.37
N GLN A 33 4.44 12.51 18.26
CA GLN A 33 4.04 13.80 17.70
C GLN A 33 2.59 13.81 17.25
N SER A 34 2.12 12.69 16.68
CA SER A 34 0.73 12.53 16.25
C SER A 34 -0.23 12.50 17.43
N ARG A 35 0.10 11.75 18.48
CA ARG A 35 -0.74 11.59 19.68
C ARG A 35 -0.86 12.88 20.49
N GLU A 36 0.16 13.72 20.50
CA GLU A 36 0.10 15.03 21.15
C GLU A 36 -0.88 15.99 20.46
N ARG A 37 -1.03 15.86 19.14
CA ARG A 37 -1.84 16.78 18.33
C ARG A 37 -3.27 16.28 18.09
N ILE A 38 -3.48 14.96 18.08
CA ILE A 38 -4.75 14.34 17.72
C ILE A 38 -5.39 13.67 18.93
N PRO A 39 -6.62 14.04 19.33
CA PRO A 39 -7.35 13.40 20.43
C PRO A 39 -7.50 11.89 20.20
N THR A 40 -7.26 11.10 21.26
CA THR A 40 -7.31 9.64 21.22
C THR A 40 -8.63 9.07 20.66
N ALA A 41 -9.76 9.76 20.93
CA ALA A 41 -11.06 9.35 20.39
C ALA A 41 -11.12 9.38 18.86
N LYS A 42 -10.45 10.34 18.21
CA LYS A 42 -10.39 10.43 16.74
C LYS A 42 -9.51 9.35 16.12
N TRP A 43 -8.50 8.84 16.85
CA TRP A 43 -7.70 7.71 16.39
C TRP A 43 -8.51 6.42 16.25
N GLY A 44 -9.42 6.15 17.18
CA GLY A 44 -10.33 5.00 17.10
C GLY A 44 -11.15 5.02 15.80
N GLU A 45 -11.74 6.17 15.47
CA GLU A 45 -12.53 6.35 14.25
C GLU A 45 -11.70 6.16 12.97
N CYS A 46 -10.40 6.54 12.98
CA CYS A 46 -9.48 6.30 11.85
C CYS A 46 -9.14 4.81 11.71
N ILE A 47 -8.85 4.14 12.84
CA ILE A 47 -8.48 2.71 12.86
C ILE A 47 -9.66 1.83 12.44
N ASP A 48 -10.88 2.22 12.78
CA ASP A 48 -12.11 1.51 12.40
C ASP A 48 -12.49 1.66 10.91
N GLY A 49 -11.63 2.35 10.13
CA GLY A 49 -11.67 2.32 8.67
C GLY A 49 -12.22 3.58 8.01
N ASN A 50 -12.12 4.74 8.65
CA ASN A 50 -12.42 6.02 7.99
C ASN A 50 -11.13 6.63 7.38
N PRO A 51 -10.80 6.32 6.09
CA PRO A 51 -9.60 6.83 5.45
C PRO A 51 -9.64 8.35 5.23
N GLU A 52 -10.83 8.94 5.06
CA GLU A 52 -10.98 10.39 4.87
C GLU A 52 -10.57 11.15 6.13
N LEU A 53 -11.01 10.68 7.31
CA LEU A 53 -10.61 11.27 8.57
C LEU A 53 -9.10 11.13 8.79
N GLY A 54 -8.52 9.97 8.47
CA GLY A 54 -7.08 9.74 8.52
C GLY A 54 -6.30 10.72 7.64
N ALA A 55 -6.77 10.94 6.40
CA ALA A 55 -6.16 11.90 5.48
C ALA A 55 -6.24 13.35 6.00
N ILE A 56 -7.39 13.76 6.56
CA ILE A 56 -7.56 15.11 7.14
C ILE A 56 -6.57 15.34 8.28
N LEU A 57 -6.47 14.39 9.22
CA LEU A 57 -5.59 14.51 10.38
C LEU A 57 -4.11 14.50 9.97
N ALA A 58 -3.73 13.68 9.01
CA ALA A 58 -2.37 13.61 8.50
C ALA A 58 -1.97 14.89 7.73
N ARG A 59 -2.92 15.51 7.03
CA ARG A 59 -2.71 16.80 6.37
C ARG A 59 -2.41 17.93 7.36
N GLU A 60 -3.07 17.95 8.51
CA GLU A 60 -2.75 18.90 9.61
C GLU A 60 -1.30 18.74 10.09
N MET A 61 -0.71 17.57 9.88
CA MET A 61 0.69 17.26 10.22
C MET A 61 1.65 17.45 9.05
N LEU A 62 1.19 17.94 7.91
CA LEU A 62 1.94 18.11 6.68
C LEU A 62 2.53 16.79 6.14
N ALA A 63 1.83 15.69 6.37
CA ALA A 63 2.22 14.39 5.83
C ALA A 63 1.54 14.19 4.47
N ASP A 64 2.30 13.71 3.49
CA ASP A 64 1.78 13.42 2.13
C ASP A 64 0.98 12.12 2.09
N ILE A 65 1.33 11.18 2.97
CA ILE A 65 0.71 9.86 3.05
C ILE A 65 0.45 9.49 4.50
N VAL A 66 -0.69 8.86 4.75
CA VAL A 66 -0.99 8.23 6.02
C VAL A 66 -1.15 6.72 5.84
N VAL A 67 -0.57 5.96 6.76
CA VAL A 67 -0.77 4.51 6.86
C VAL A 67 -1.57 4.24 8.12
N LEU A 68 -2.80 3.80 7.95
CA LEU A 68 -3.68 3.37 9.03
C LEU A 68 -3.56 1.85 9.16
N GLY A 69 -3.46 1.34 10.38
CA GLY A 69 -3.26 -0.08 10.60
C GLY A 69 -4.07 -0.61 11.77
N SER A 70 -4.62 -1.80 11.60
CA SER A 70 -5.26 -2.57 12.66
C SER A 70 -4.70 -3.98 12.71
N GLY A 71 -4.59 -4.52 13.92
CA GLY A 71 -4.16 -5.90 14.14
C GLY A 71 -5.03 -6.58 15.18
N LYS A 72 -5.38 -7.83 14.92
CA LYS A 72 -6.14 -8.69 15.83
C LYS A 72 -5.42 -10.01 15.98
N ALA A 73 -5.33 -10.51 17.20
CA ALA A 73 -4.82 -11.85 17.46
C ALA A 73 -5.86 -12.71 18.20
N VAL A 74 -5.95 -13.98 17.81
CA VAL A 74 -6.90 -14.94 18.38
C VAL A 74 -6.18 -16.25 18.65
N VAL A 75 -6.42 -16.83 19.82
CA VAL A 75 -6.02 -18.21 20.10
C VAL A 75 -7.01 -19.14 19.39
N GLU A 76 -6.55 -19.81 18.33
CA GLU A 76 -7.36 -20.76 17.55
C GLU A 76 -7.50 -22.10 18.28
N GLU A 77 -6.43 -22.56 18.94
CA GLU A 77 -6.36 -23.84 19.57
C GLU A 77 -5.36 -23.85 20.72
N GLU A 78 -5.65 -24.64 21.77
CA GLU A 78 -4.70 -24.95 22.82
C GLU A 78 -4.54 -26.49 22.90
N ARG A 79 -3.29 -26.96 22.81
CA ARG A 79 -2.95 -28.35 22.96
C ARG A 79 -1.73 -28.52 23.86
N ARG A 80 -1.88 -29.29 24.95
CA ARG A 80 -0.78 -29.66 25.87
C ARG A 80 0.02 -28.45 26.37
N GLY A 81 -0.66 -27.35 26.67
CA GLY A 81 -0.04 -26.11 27.13
C GLY A 81 0.65 -25.28 26.04
N VAL A 82 0.42 -25.61 24.78
CA VAL A 82 0.87 -24.79 23.64
C VAL A 82 -0.36 -24.21 22.94
N ASN A 83 -0.38 -22.90 22.81
CA ASN A 83 -1.41 -22.13 22.13
C ASN A 83 -1.02 -21.93 20.66
N ARG A 84 -1.92 -22.25 19.74
CA ARG A 84 -1.84 -21.85 18.35
C ARG A 84 -2.53 -20.50 18.21
N VAL A 85 -1.75 -19.47 17.97
CA VAL A 85 -2.22 -18.08 17.89
C VAL A 85 -2.14 -17.58 16.47
N ARG A 86 -3.25 -17.05 15.95
CA ARG A 86 -3.33 -16.37 14.66
C ARG A 86 -3.36 -14.87 14.88
N GLY A 87 -2.50 -14.16 14.17
CA GLY A 87 -2.49 -12.69 14.08
C GLY A 87 -2.88 -12.25 12.67
N ASP A 88 -3.90 -11.42 12.56
CA ASP A 88 -4.34 -10.79 11.33
C ASP A 88 -3.95 -9.31 11.37
N VAL A 89 -3.38 -8.78 10.28
CA VAL A 89 -3.02 -7.37 10.11
C VAL A 89 -3.66 -6.84 8.85
N SER A 90 -4.26 -5.68 8.93
CA SER A 90 -4.83 -4.93 7.80
C SER A 90 -4.29 -3.51 7.83
N LEU A 91 -3.82 -3.03 6.68
CA LEU A 91 -3.39 -1.66 6.50
C LEU A 91 -4.29 -0.95 5.49
N CYS A 92 -4.38 0.38 5.61
CA CYS A 92 -4.99 1.24 4.62
C CYS A 92 -4.02 2.40 4.39
N ILE A 93 -3.55 2.54 3.16
CA ILE A 93 -2.56 3.54 2.76
C ILE A 93 -3.29 4.62 1.98
N VAL A 94 -3.25 5.85 2.47
CA VAL A 94 -4.07 6.94 1.93
C VAL A 94 -3.18 8.14 1.61
N ARG A 95 -3.35 8.71 0.46
CA ARG A 95 -2.76 9.98 0.08
C ARG A 95 -3.57 11.11 0.71
N THR A 96 -2.89 12.09 1.32
CA THR A 96 -3.56 13.07 2.17
C THR A 96 -4.18 14.24 1.41
N ASP A 97 -3.66 14.58 0.22
CA ASP A 97 -4.10 15.72 -0.58
C ASP A 97 -5.54 15.58 -1.11
N ASP A 98 -5.93 14.37 -1.52
CA ASP A 98 -7.23 14.07 -2.09
C ASP A 98 -8.02 12.95 -1.36
N GLY A 99 -7.42 12.33 -0.34
CA GLY A 99 -8.02 11.21 0.40
C GLY A 99 -8.05 9.89 -0.39
N TYR A 100 -7.30 9.81 -1.49
CA TYR A 100 -7.28 8.60 -2.32
C TYR A 100 -6.62 7.42 -1.60
N VAL A 101 -7.31 6.28 -1.57
CA VAL A 101 -6.78 5.03 -1.01
C VAL A 101 -5.84 4.40 -2.04
N LEU A 102 -4.55 4.41 -1.72
CA LEU A 102 -3.50 3.87 -2.59
C LEU A 102 -3.50 2.34 -2.57
N ASP A 103 -3.68 1.74 -1.40
CA ASP A 103 -3.69 0.29 -1.22
C ASP A 103 -4.32 -0.11 0.13
N THR A 104 -4.79 -1.36 0.21
CA THR A 104 -5.36 -1.94 1.44
C THR A 104 -4.81 -3.35 1.71
N PRO A 105 -3.49 -3.51 1.90
CA PRO A 105 -2.89 -4.83 2.05
C PRO A 105 -3.30 -5.51 3.37
N LYS A 106 -3.45 -6.85 3.31
CA LYS A 106 -3.82 -7.68 4.45
C LYS A 106 -2.96 -8.92 4.50
N ALA A 107 -2.52 -9.30 5.70
CA ALA A 107 -1.81 -10.55 5.91
C ALA A 107 -2.18 -11.18 7.25
N TYR A 108 -1.87 -12.46 7.36
CA TYR A 108 -1.94 -13.18 8.64
C TYR A 108 -0.68 -14.02 8.86
N ALA A 109 -0.43 -14.32 10.13
CA ALA A 109 0.56 -15.31 10.54
C ALA A 109 0.02 -16.17 11.69
N ILE A 110 0.57 -17.36 11.83
CA ILE A 110 0.21 -18.31 12.87
C ILE A 110 1.49 -18.68 13.63
N VAL A 111 1.44 -18.58 14.94
CA VAL A 111 2.54 -18.89 15.86
C VAL A 111 2.08 -19.87 16.92
N ASN A 112 2.95 -20.80 17.28
CA ASN A 112 2.74 -21.69 18.42
C ASN A 112 3.54 -21.17 19.61
N SER A 113 2.87 -20.89 20.74
CA SER A 113 3.49 -20.33 21.94
C SER A 113 2.89 -20.92 23.21
N ALA A 114 3.72 -21.11 24.24
CA ALA A 114 3.22 -21.48 25.57
C ALA A 114 2.50 -20.29 26.23
N ASP A 115 2.95 -19.06 25.94
CA ASP A 115 2.31 -17.82 26.40
C ASP A 115 1.44 -17.23 25.26
N PRO A 116 0.11 -17.15 25.44
CA PRO A 116 -0.78 -16.61 24.41
C PRO A 116 -0.54 -15.12 24.10
N VAL A 117 -0.04 -14.34 25.07
CA VAL A 117 0.23 -12.90 24.88
C VAL A 117 1.47 -12.72 24.01
N GLU A 118 2.55 -13.42 24.30
CA GLU A 118 3.76 -13.41 23.46
C GLU A 118 3.48 -14.02 22.08
N GLY A 119 2.68 -15.07 22.02
CA GLY A 119 2.22 -15.65 20.76
C GLY A 119 1.42 -14.66 19.90
N ALA A 120 0.54 -13.87 20.52
CA ALA A 120 -0.24 -12.83 19.84
C ALA A 120 0.65 -11.73 19.27
N LYS A 121 1.61 -11.26 20.06
CA LYS A 121 2.58 -10.25 19.65
C LYS A 121 3.42 -10.74 18.45
N GLN A 122 3.99 -11.94 18.56
CA GLN A 122 4.80 -12.51 17.50
C GLN A 122 3.98 -12.75 16.22
N ALA A 123 2.74 -13.22 16.33
CA ALA A 123 1.88 -13.44 15.16
C ALA A 123 1.53 -12.14 14.44
N ILE A 124 1.31 -11.03 15.17
CA ILE A 124 1.10 -9.71 14.58
C ILE A 124 2.38 -9.19 13.92
N GLU A 125 3.54 -9.34 14.57
CA GLU A 125 4.84 -8.94 14.00
C GLU A 125 5.13 -9.69 12.69
N ASP A 126 4.92 -10.99 12.66
CA ASP A 126 5.15 -11.84 11.48
C ASP A 126 4.16 -11.52 10.35
N ALA A 127 2.90 -11.23 10.68
CA ALA A 127 1.91 -10.78 9.71
C ALA A 127 2.28 -9.41 9.11
N CYS A 128 2.69 -8.46 9.95
CA CYS A 128 3.13 -7.14 9.53
C CYS A 128 4.36 -7.22 8.62
N ALA A 129 5.33 -8.08 8.94
CA ALA A 129 6.53 -8.27 8.13
C ALA A 129 6.23 -8.69 6.68
N LYS A 130 5.15 -9.44 6.45
CA LYS A 130 4.70 -9.81 5.10
C LYS A 130 4.19 -8.63 4.29
N LEU A 131 3.65 -7.60 4.95
CA LEU A 131 3.05 -6.42 4.30
C LEU A 131 4.08 -5.31 3.98
N VAL A 132 5.29 -5.39 4.54
CA VAL A 132 6.30 -4.33 4.41
C VAL A 132 6.62 -4.03 2.94
N GLY A 133 6.75 -5.04 2.09
CA GLY A 133 7.06 -4.87 0.67
C GLY A 133 5.97 -4.10 -0.08
N GLU A 134 4.71 -4.51 0.08
CA GLU A 134 3.54 -3.87 -0.53
C GLU A 134 3.38 -2.45 0.00
N THR A 135 3.49 -2.25 1.32
CA THR A 135 3.42 -0.93 1.95
C THR A 135 4.48 0.02 1.40
N LYS A 136 5.73 -0.42 1.25
CA LYS A 136 6.82 0.39 0.68
C LYS A 136 6.50 0.83 -0.74
N THR A 137 5.98 -0.08 -1.55
CA THR A 137 5.62 0.19 -2.94
C THR A 137 4.50 1.22 -3.01
N ALA A 138 3.42 1.02 -2.26
CA ALA A 138 2.27 1.94 -2.24
C ALA A 138 2.66 3.35 -1.73
N VAL A 139 3.48 3.43 -0.67
CA VAL A 139 3.97 4.71 -0.13
C VAL A 139 4.87 5.41 -1.15
N ALA A 140 5.79 4.70 -1.81
CA ALA A 140 6.65 5.28 -2.82
C ALA A 140 5.86 5.82 -4.02
N LEU A 141 4.87 5.06 -4.50
CA LEU A 141 3.98 5.49 -5.59
C LEU A 141 3.16 6.72 -5.20
N GLY A 142 2.60 6.72 -3.98
CA GLY A 142 1.84 7.86 -3.47
C GLY A 142 2.66 9.13 -3.34
N ALA A 143 3.91 9.03 -2.83
CA ALA A 143 4.83 10.16 -2.69
C ALA A 143 5.24 10.78 -4.04
N LEU A 144 5.21 10.00 -5.11
CA LEU A 144 5.46 10.49 -6.48
C LEU A 144 4.24 11.20 -7.09
N GLY A 145 3.15 11.38 -6.35
CA GLY A 145 1.94 12.07 -6.81
C GLY A 145 1.10 11.28 -7.81
N GLY A 146 1.33 9.96 -7.90
CA GLY A 146 0.60 9.08 -8.81
C GLY A 146 -0.54 8.32 -8.13
N THR A 147 -1.72 8.33 -8.73
CA THR A 147 -2.72 7.30 -8.47
C THR A 147 -2.26 6.01 -9.16
N PRO A 148 -2.22 4.85 -8.48
CA PRO A 148 -2.09 3.58 -9.18
C PRO A 148 -3.23 3.48 -10.18
N ILE A 149 -2.90 3.28 -11.43
CA ILE A 149 -3.90 3.13 -12.49
C ILE A 149 -3.94 1.64 -12.82
N ASP A 150 -5.08 1.01 -12.59
CA ASP A 150 -5.25 -0.42 -12.88
C ASP A 150 -5.11 -0.72 -14.38
N ALA A 151 -5.49 0.25 -15.23
CA ALA A 151 -5.31 0.16 -16.66
C ALA A 151 -5.34 1.53 -17.35
N LEU A 152 -4.45 1.73 -18.30
CA LEU A 152 -4.45 2.85 -19.23
C LEU A 152 -5.05 2.43 -20.56
N LEU A 153 -5.87 3.29 -21.16
CA LEU A 153 -6.23 3.17 -22.57
C LEU A 153 -5.29 4.06 -23.37
N VAL A 154 -4.30 3.45 -23.99
CA VAL A 154 -3.35 4.15 -24.85
C VAL A 154 -3.90 4.18 -26.27
N THR A 155 -3.99 5.36 -26.86
CA THR A 155 -4.36 5.56 -28.26
C THR A 155 -3.17 6.14 -29.00
N ILE A 156 -2.73 5.48 -30.06
CA ILE A 156 -1.61 5.90 -30.91
C ILE A 156 -2.17 6.18 -32.30
N ASP A 157 -2.04 7.43 -32.74
CA ASP A 157 -2.47 7.87 -34.06
C ASP A 157 -1.26 8.01 -34.99
N GLY A 158 -1.50 7.98 -36.31
CA GLY A 158 -0.47 8.19 -37.32
C GLY A 158 0.35 6.93 -37.65
N ILE A 159 -0.12 5.74 -37.30
CA ILE A 159 0.55 4.48 -37.58
C ILE A 159 0.39 4.13 -39.07
N SER A 160 1.53 3.90 -39.74
CA SER A 160 1.55 3.59 -41.16
C SER A 160 1.24 2.12 -41.49
N ASN A 161 1.51 1.22 -40.56
CA ASN A 161 1.28 -0.21 -40.70
C ASN A 161 1.28 -0.93 -39.34
N ASP A 162 0.78 -2.17 -39.32
CA ASP A 162 0.67 -2.97 -38.08
C ASP A 162 2.02 -3.22 -37.40
N ALA A 163 3.10 -3.44 -38.19
CA ALA A 163 4.43 -3.66 -37.63
C ALA A 163 4.96 -2.45 -36.84
N GLN A 164 4.63 -1.23 -37.28
CA GLN A 164 4.95 -0.01 -36.55
C GLN A 164 4.15 0.05 -35.23
N GLY A 165 2.88 -0.32 -35.25
CA GLY A 165 2.05 -0.42 -34.04
C GLY A 165 2.61 -1.41 -33.03
N GLU A 166 2.98 -2.60 -33.46
CA GLU A 166 3.62 -3.62 -32.60
C GLU A 166 4.96 -3.14 -32.03
N SER A 167 5.77 -2.43 -32.84
CA SER A 167 7.05 -1.88 -32.38
C SER A 167 6.86 -0.85 -31.26
N ILE A 168 5.88 0.05 -31.40
CA ILE A 168 5.58 1.07 -30.38
C ILE A 168 5.03 0.40 -29.12
N LEU A 169 4.15 -0.59 -29.26
CA LEU A 169 3.64 -1.35 -28.11
C LEU A 169 4.75 -2.14 -27.40
N GLY A 170 5.69 -2.70 -28.15
CA GLY A 170 6.89 -3.33 -27.60
C GLY A 170 7.78 -2.33 -26.84
N ALA A 171 7.93 -1.11 -27.34
CA ALA A 171 8.65 -0.06 -26.65
C ALA A 171 7.95 0.36 -25.35
N LEU A 172 6.61 0.42 -25.31
CA LEU A 172 5.83 0.70 -24.10
C LEU A 172 6.06 -0.37 -23.00
N GLN A 173 6.35 -1.60 -23.35
CA GLN A 173 6.70 -2.66 -22.38
C GLN A 173 8.00 -2.38 -21.64
N THR A 174 8.89 -1.60 -22.20
CA THR A 174 10.15 -1.20 -21.55
C THR A 174 9.96 -0.12 -20.49
N CYS A 175 8.80 0.56 -20.50
CA CYS A 175 8.46 1.52 -19.48
C CYS A 175 8.23 0.84 -18.13
N LEU A 176 8.61 1.50 -17.05
CA LEU A 176 8.52 0.96 -15.69
C LEU A 176 7.10 0.53 -15.34
N GLY A 177 6.93 -0.70 -14.91
CA GLY A 177 5.67 -1.23 -14.40
C GLY A 177 4.63 -1.61 -15.45
N ILE A 178 4.96 -1.59 -16.76
CA ILE A 178 4.00 -1.98 -17.81
C ILE A 178 4.05 -3.48 -18.07
N GLU A 179 2.91 -4.13 -17.92
CA GLU A 179 2.68 -5.49 -18.39
C GLU A 179 2.38 -5.48 -19.91
N LYS A 180 2.32 -6.68 -20.51
CA LYS A 180 2.07 -6.83 -21.94
C LYS A 180 0.80 -6.10 -22.36
N PRO A 181 0.86 -5.13 -23.30
CA PRO A 181 -0.32 -4.42 -23.80
C PRO A 181 -1.30 -5.37 -24.48
N GLU A 182 -2.59 -5.19 -24.17
CA GLU A 182 -3.68 -5.86 -24.86
C GLU A 182 -4.18 -4.96 -25.99
N ILE A 183 -4.02 -5.36 -27.25
CA ILE A 183 -4.54 -4.60 -28.39
C ILE A 183 -6.05 -4.77 -28.44
N ILE A 184 -6.78 -3.65 -28.31
CA ILE A 184 -8.24 -3.60 -28.36
C ILE A 184 -8.72 -3.32 -29.80
N TYR A 185 -7.95 -2.50 -30.52
CA TYR A 185 -8.29 -2.07 -31.87
C TYR A 185 -7.02 -1.72 -32.66
N SER A 186 -6.97 -2.18 -33.91
CA SER A 186 -5.97 -1.76 -34.89
C SER A 186 -6.65 -1.48 -36.22
N GLY A 187 -6.45 -0.31 -36.80
CA GLY A 187 -6.99 0.11 -38.09
C GLY A 187 -7.06 1.63 -38.23
N ASN A 188 -7.26 2.10 -39.49
CA ASN A 188 -7.37 3.53 -39.80
C ASN A 188 -6.23 4.40 -39.26
N ASN A 189 -4.98 3.97 -39.42
CA ASN A 189 -3.78 4.65 -38.90
C ASN A 189 -3.80 4.85 -37.36
N ARG A 190 -4.51 3.98 -36.64
CA ARG A 190 -4.67 4.06 -35.17
C ARG A 190 -4.57 2.71 -34.54
N VAL A 191 -3.88 2.62 -33.41
CA VAL A 191 -3.92 1.48 -32.49
C VAL A 191 -4.44 1.95 -31.14
N ARG A 192 -5.32 1.13 -30.54
CA ARG A 192 -5.73 1.27 -29.14
C ARG A 192 -5.32 0.04 -28.38
N ALA A 193 -4.66 0.24 -27.28
CA ALA A 193 -4.23 -0.82 -26.39
C ALA A 193 -4.63 -0.54 -24.96
N ARG A 194 -5.04 -1.57 -24.24
CA ARG A 194 -5.15 -1.55 -22.78
C ARG A 194 -3.80 -1.95 -22.22
N VAL A 195 -3.27 -1.12 -21.34
CA VAL A 195 -1.99 -1.32 -20.68
C VAL A 195 -2.23 -1.41 -19.17
N ALA A 196 -1.93 -2.54 -18.55
CA ALA A 196 -1.88 -2.62 -17.09
C ALA A 196 -0.66 -1.84 -16.61
N TYR A 197 -0.89 -0.85 -15.76
CA TYR A 197 0.16 0.03 -15.29
C TYR A 197 -0.01 0.35 -13.80
N ALA A 198 0.96 -0.01 -13.00
CA ALA A 198 0.95 0.14 -11.55
C ALA A 198 1.81 1.33 -11.07
N GLY A 199 1.84 2.42 -11.84
CA GLY A 199 2.68 3.58 -11.53
C GLY A 199 1.98 4.91 -11.69
N PRO A 200 2.64 6.02 -11.31
CA PRO A 200 2.12 7.37 -11.47
C PRO A 200 2.04 7.75 -12.96
N ILE A 201 0.94 8.37 -13.35
CA ILE A 201 0.71 8.77 -14.74
C ILE A 201 1.83 9.67 -15.30
N ASN A 202 2.42 10.51 -14.46
CA ASN A 202 3.51 11.40 -14.87
C ASN A 202 4.78 10.62 -15.25
N ALA A 203 5.09 9.51 -14.56
CA ALA A 203 6.23 8.65 -14.91
C ALA A 203 5.97 7.92 -16.25
N PHE A 204 4.71 7.52 -16.49
CA PHE A 204 4.30 6.96 -17.78
C PHE A 204 4.47 7.98 -18.90
N ILE A 205 3.97 9.22 -18.73
CA ILE A 205 4.11 10.30 -19.71
C ILE A 205 5.58 10.58 -20.01
N GLN A 206 6.44 10.73 -18.99
CA GLN A 206 7.87 10.95 -19.18
C GLN A 206 8.55 9.81 -19.95
N CYS A 207 8.15 8.56 -19.68
CA CYS A 207 8.68 7.42 -20.42
C CYS A 207 8.26 7.46 -21.89
N VAL A 208 7.03 7.81 -22.20
CA VAL A 208 6.51 7.93 -23.58
C VAL A 208 7.18 9.09 -24.31
N ASP A 209 7.33 10.25 -23.66
CA ASP A 209 8.00 11.43 -24.23
C ASP A 209 9.48 11.14 -24.53
N GLY A 210 10.12 10.30 -23.74
CA GLY A 210 11.51 9.87 -23.99
C GLY A 210 11.68 8.87 -25.14
N MET A 211 10.57 8.35 -25.71
CA MET A 211 10.57 7.45 -26.88
C MET A 211 10.38 8.18 -28.20
N ALA A 212 9.98 9.43 -28.17
CA ALA A 212 9.76 10.28 -29.37
C ALA A 212 11.07 10.93 -29.80
#